data_ef0a62d5e0fcd6be05743ccdd4a0c741
#
_entry.id   ef0a62d5e0fcd6be05743ccdd4a0c741
#
_cell.length_a   1.000
_cell.length_b   1.000
_cell.length_c   1.000
_cell.angle_alpha   90.00
_cell.angle_beta   90.00
_cell.angle_gamma   90.00
#
_symmetry.space_group_name_H-M   'P 1'
#
loop_
_entity.id
_entity.type
_entity.pdbx_description
1 polymer ?
#
loop_
_entity_poly.entity_id
_entity_poly.type
_entity_poly.pdbx_seq_one_letter_code
_entity_poly.pdbx_strand_id
1 'polypeptide(L)'
;VERSRGLGDVYKRQVNIYTPNSKRELERLDYRQLWEDEIRAYLLKLKENKSVVMCGDLNVAHTEIDLKNPKTNRKNAGFTDEERAKMTELLNAGFVDTYRYKYPEVEGKYSWWSYMFHSREKNAGWRIDYFIVSENLKDKIEDAKILDDIYGSDHCPVELDLNI
;
A
#
# COMPACT_ATOMS: atom_id res chain seq x y z
N VAL A 1 -13.83 18.24 28.23
CA VAL A 1 -13.19 16.96 27.91
C VAL A 1 -12.87 16.96 26.44
N GLU A 2 -11.63 17.20 26.08
CA GLU A 2 -11.19 16.95 24.72
C GLU A 2 -11.32 15.46 24.43
N ARG A 3 -12.26 15.12 23.56
CA ARG A 3 -12.33 13.78 23.03
C ARG A 3 -11.20 13.65 22.02
N SER A 4 -10.30 12.69 22.22
CA SER A 4 -9.37 12.27 21.19
C SER A 4 -10.17 11.95 19.92
N ARG A 5 -10.04 12.79 18.91
CA ARG A 5 -10.82 12.72 17.69
C ARG A 5 -10.06 11.99 16.61
N GLY A 6 -9.24 11.06 16.87
CA GLY A 6 -8.53 10.24 15.89
C GLY A 6 -7.75 11.04 14.82
N LEU A 7 -6.96 10.34 14.04
CA LEU A 7 -6.04 10.89 13.03
C LEU A 7 -6.71 11.62 11.86
N GLY A 8 -8.00 11.48 11.66
CA GLY A 8 -8.77 12.12 10.58
C GLY A 8 -9.28 13.53 10.85
N ASP A 9 -8.93 14.13 11.98
CA ASP A 9 -9.66 15.21 12.58
C ASP A 9 -9.57 16.58 11.86
N VAL A 10 -8.58 17.39 12.16
CA VAL A 10 -8.56 18.79 11.73
C VAL A 10 -7.79 18.98 10.43
N TYR A 11 -6.69 18.31 10.26
CA TYR A 11 -5.71 18.56 9.19
C TYR A 11 -5.77 17.54 8.06
N LYS A 12 -6.27 16.32 8.29
CA LYS A 12 -6.24 15.22 7.33
C LYS A 12 -7.47 14.32 7.43
N ARG A 13 -7.66 13.48 6.41
CA ARG A 13 -8.56 12.32 6.42
C ARG A 13 -7.72 11.05 6.41
N GLN A 14 -7.91 10.19 7.40
CA GLN A 14 -7.34 8.86 7.38
C GLN A 14 -8.35 7.87 6.80
N VAL A 15 -7.90 7.08 5.86
CA VAL A 15 -8.69 6.00 5.24
C VAL A 15 -7.92 4.71 5.42
N ASN A 16 -8.46 3.78 6.18
CA ASN A 16 -7.90 2.44 6.32
C ASN A 16 -8.69 1.50 5.41
N ILE A 17 -8.00 0.77 4.56
CA ILE A 17 -8.61 -0.10 3.56
C ILE A 17 -7.98 -1.49 3.54
N TYR A 18 -8.78 -2.44 3.12
CA TYR A 18 -8.36 -3.76 2.69
C TYR A 18 -8.83 -3.95 1.25
N THR A 19 -7.90 -3.93 0.30
CA THR A 19 -8.22 -4.11 -1.11
C THR A 19 -8.57 -5.56 -1.41
N PRO A 20 -9.67 -5.85 -2.12
CA PRO A 20 -10.03 -7.21 -2.48
C PRO A 20 -8.91 -7.92 -3.25
N ASN A 21 -8.52 -9.10 -2.81
CA ASN A 21 -7.60 -9.96 -3.54
C ASN A 21 -8.26 -10.52 -4.80
N SER A 22 -7.55 -10.54 -5.93
CA SER A 22 -8.04 -11.09 -7.21
C SER A 22 -8.22 -12.60 -7.21
N LYS A 23 -7.79 -13.30 -6.16
CA LYS A 23 -7.79 -14.74 -5.94
C LYS A 23 -6.91 -15.52 -6.93
N ARG A 24 -6.78 -16.81 -6.65
CA ARG A 24 -6.11 -17.74 -7.55
C ARG A 24 -6.83 -17.76 -8.89
N GLU A 25 -6.10 -17.88 -9.98
CA GLU A 25 -6.63 -17.86 -11.36
C GLU A 25 -7.33 -16.54 -11.75
N LEU A 26 -7.16 -15.49 -10.95
CA LEU A 26 -7.68 -14.14 -11.21
C LEU A 26 -9.22 -14.04 -11.32
N GLU A 27 -9.94 -14.95 -10.66
CA GLU A 27 -11.43 -15.03 -10.70
C GLU A 27 -12.11 -13.70 -10.38
N ARG A 28 -11.47 -12.83 -9.60
CA ARG A 28 -12.03 -11.56 -9.15
C ARG A 28 -11.29 -10.34 -9.72
N LEU A 29 -10.47 -10.52 -10.76
CA LEU A 29 -9.68 -9.41 -11.30
C LEU A 29 -10.56 -8.27 -11.80
N ASP A 30 -11.63 -8.56 -12.56
CA ASP A 30 -12.56 -7.53 -13.07
C ASP A 30 -13.23 -6.76 -11.95
N TYR A 31 -13.72 -7.46 -10.91
CA TYR A 31 -14.28 -6.83 -9.71
C TYR A 31 -13.26 -5.92 -9.03
N ARG A 32 -12.02 -6.39 -8.89
CA ARG A 32 -10.94 -5.61 -8.30
C ARG A 32 -10.64 -4.35 -9.11
N GLN A 33 -10.63 -4.42 -10.44
CA GLN A 33 -10.40 -3.24 -11.27
C GLN A 33 -11.47 -2.16 -11.04
N LEU A 34 -12.75 -2.55 -10.96
CA LEU A 34 -13.85 -1.63 -10.64
C LEU A 34 -13.70 -1.03 -9.24
N TRP A 35 -13.36 -1.86 -8.25
CA TRP A 35 -13.13 -1.42 -6.88
C TRP A 35 -12.01 -0.37 -6.79
N GLU A 36 -10.90 -0.57 -7.53
CA GLU A 36 -9.77 0.37 -7.59
C GLU A 36 -10.19 1.73 -8.20
N ASP A 37 -11.04 1.73 -9.21
CA ASP A 37 -11.57 2.96 -9.80
C ASP A 37 -12.48 3.71 -8.83
N GLU A 38 -13.34 3.00 -8.11
CA GLU A 38 -14.23 3.58 -7.12
C GLU A 38 -13.50 4.15 -5.91
N ILE A 39 -12.52 3.42 -5.36
CA ILE A 39 -11.73 3.92 -4.22
C ILE A 39 -10.89 5.14 -4.64
N ARG A 40 -10.30 5.15 -5.84
CA ARG A 40 -9.57 6.30 -6.36
C ARG A 40 -10.48 7.52 -6.47
N ALA A 41 -11.68 7.37 -7.02
CA ALA A 41 -12.66 8.46 -7.11
C ALA A 41 -13.07 8.98 -5.72
N TYR A 42 -13.28 8.09 -4.76
CA TYR A 42 -13.59 8.45 -3.38
C TYR A 42 -12.45 9.23 -2.70
N LEU A 43 -11.21 8.77 -2.85
CA LEU A 43 -10.04 9.45 -2.30
C LEU A 43 -9.83 10.84 -2.90
N LEU A 44 -10.05 11.00 -4.21
CA LEU A 44 -10.00 12.30 -4.88
C LEU A 44 -11.05 13.28 -4.32
N LYS A 45 -12.27 12.80 -4.09
CA LYS A 45 -13.32 13.61 -3.45
C LYS A 45 -12.95 14.02 -2.01
N LEU A 46 -12.37 13.15 -1.23
CA LEU A 46 -11.88 13.50 0.10
C LEU A 46 -10.76 14.55 0.04
N LYS A 47 -9.86 14.42 -0.94
CA LYS A 47 -8.71 15.28 -1.17
C LYS A 47 -9.10 16.73 -1.51
N GLU A 48 -10.29 16.96 -2.09
CA GLU A 48 -10.81 18.31 -2.36
C GLU A 48 -10.91 19.18 -1.10
N ASN A 49 -11.17 18.56 0.04
CA ASN A 49 -11.41 19.27 1.30
C ASN A 49 -10.25 19.20 2.28
N LYS A 50 -9.57 18.06 2.36
CA LYS A 50 -8.47 17.81 3.30
C LYS A 50 -7.46 16.85 2.70
N SER A 51 -6.22 16.99 3.14
CA SER A 51 -5.19 15.99 2.84
C SER A 51 -5.63 14.59 3.26
N VAL A 52 -5.31 13.60 2.45
CA VAL A 52 -5.67 12.20 2.68
C VAL A 52 -4.43 11.41 3.07
N VAL A 53 -4.56 10.58 4.08
CA VAL A 53 -3.62 9.51 4.45
C VAL A 53 -4.38 8.19 4.33
N MET A 54 -4.06 7.41 3.33
CA MET A 54 -4.61 6.08 3.13
C MET A 54 -3.60 5.04 3.60
N CYS A 55 -4.05 4.01 4.30
CA CYS A 55 -3.20 2.90 4.74
C CYS A 55 -3.94 1.57 4.68
N GLY A 56 -3.20 0.48 4.65
CA GLY A 56 -3.71 -0.87 4.72
C GLY A 56 -3.09 -1.82 3.71
N ASP A 57 -3.65 -3.03 3.64
CA ASP A 57 -3.26 -4.04 2.66
C ASP A 57 -3.93 -3.73 1.31
N LEU A 58 -3.10 -3.31 0.35
CA LEU A 58 -3.55 -3.02 -1.01
C LEU A 58 -3.52 -4.25 -1.93
N ASN A 59 -3.08 -5.40 -1.42
CA ASN A 59 -2.99 -6.64 -2.18
C ASN A 59 -2.32 -6.48 -3.56
N VAL A 60 -1.33 -5.59 -3.68
CA VAL A 60 -0.53 -5.38 -4.89
C VAL A 60 0.92 -5.01 -4.55
N ALA A 61 1.87 -5.68 -5.17
CA ALA A 61 3.24 -5.21 -5.27
C ALA A 61 3.35 -4.34 -6.52
N HIS A 62 3.72 -3.06 -6.38
CA HIS A 62 3.63 -2.10 -7.48
C HIS A 62 4.72 -2.32 -8.54
N THR A 63 5.97 -2.47 -8.10
CA THR A 63 7.13 -2.58 -8.98
C THR A 63 7.88 -3.90 -8.77
N GLU A 64 8.84 -4.21 -9.64
CA GLU A 64 9.61 -5.46 -9.55
C GLU A 64 10.43 -5.59 -8.27
N ILE A 65 10.84 -4.48 -7.66
CA ILE A 65 11.57 -4.49 -6.39
C ILE A 65 10.67 -4.68 -5.16
N ASP A 66 9.35 -4.67 -5.36
CA ASP A 66 8.35 -4.85 -4.29
C ASP A 66 8.03 -6.33 -3.99
N LEU A 67 8.66 -7.26 -4.70
CA LEU A 67 8.53 -8.69 -4.42
C LEU A 67 9.80 -9.46 -4.80
N LYS A 68 9.99 -10.63 -4.16
CA LYS A 68 11.21 -11.42 -4.34
C LYS A 68 11.37 -12.03 -5.73
N ASN A 69 10.29 -12.48 -6.36
CA ASN A 69 10.34 -13.24 -7.62
C ASN A 69 9.41 -12.63 -8.69
N PRO A 70 9.70 -11.43 -9.21
CA PRO A 70 8.77 -10.72 -10.10
C PRO A 70 8.47 -11.49 -11.40
N LYS A 71 9.48 -12.10 -12.02
CA LYS A 71 9.33 -12.79 -13.30
C LYS A 71 8.34 -13.95 -13.26
N THR A 72 8.32 -14.71 -12.17
CA THR A 72 7.42 -15.87 -12.02
C THR A 72 6.03 -15.49 -11.52
N ASN A 73 5.85 -14.29 -11.01
CA ASN A 73 4.61 -13.82 -10.39
C ASN A 73 3.79 -12.85 -11.28
N ARG A 74 4.28 -12.49 -12.46
CA ARG A 74 3.66 -11.48 -13.33
C ARG A 74 2.20 -11.76 -13.74
N LYS A 75 1.76 -13.02 -13.65
CA LYS A 75 0.38 -13.43 -13.91
C LYS A 75 -0.37 -13.88 -12.66
N ASN A 76 0.19 -13.66 -11.50
CA ASN A 76 -0.41 -14.03 -10.22
C ASN A 76 -1.12 -12.82 -9.60
N ALA A 77 -2.18 -13.09 -8.83
CA ALA A 77 -2.89 -12.08 -8.06
C ALA A 77 -1.91 -11.27 -7.20
N GLY A 78 -2.06 -9.96 -7.20
CA GLY A 78 -1.18 -9.01 -6.51
C GLY A 78 0.02 -8.53 -7.33
N PHE A 79 0.24 -9.08 -8.54
CA PHE A 79 1.35 -8.60 -9.43
C PHE A 79 1.00 -8.66 -10.92
N THR A 80 -0.26 -8.72 -11.28
CA THR A 80 -0.69 -8.60 -12.67
C THR A 80 -0.41 -7.19 -13.21
N ASP A 81 -0.27 -7.08 -14.52
CA ASP A 81 -0.05 -5.79 -15.17
C ASP A 81 -1.24 -4.83 -14.91
N GLU A 82 -2.47 -5.37 -14.86
CA GLU A 82 -3.70 -4.65 -14.58
C GLU A 82 -3.72 -4.07 -13.15
N GLU A 83 -3.42 -4.88 -12.14
CA GLU A 83 -3.37 -4.43 -10.73
C GLU A 83 -2.29 -3.36 -10.52
N ARG A 84 -1.11 -3.56 -11.10
CA ARG A 84 -0.01 -2.59 -11.06
C ARG A 84 -0.33 -1.28 -11.78
N ALA A 85 -1.05 -1.38 -12.91
CA ALA A 85 -1.53 -0.20 -13.63
C ALA A 85 -2.47 0.65 -12.78
N LYS A 86 -3.40 0.03 -12.03
CA LYS A 86 -4.30 0.75 -11.10
C LYS A 86 -3.55 1.46 -9.98
N MET A 87 -2.51 0.84 -9.43
CA MET A 87 -1.64 1.50 -8.45
C MET A 87 -0.93 2.72 -9.08
N THR A 88 -0.43 2.57 -10.31
CA THR A 88 0.17 3.68 -11.07
C THR A 88 -0.83 4.81 -11.31
N GLU A 89 -2.07 4.49 -11.70
CA GLU A 89 -3.14 5.48 -11.88
C GLU A 89 -3.46 6.23 -10.57
N LEU A 90 -3.50 5.53 -9.44
CA LEU A 90 -3.70 6.14 -8.12
C LEU A 90 -2.58 7.14 -7.80
N LEU A 91 -1.32 6.76 -7.97
CA LEU A 91 -0.19 7.64 -7.71
C LEU A 91 -0.19 8.85 -8.66
N ASN A 92 -0.47 8.65 -9.95
CA ASN A 92 -0.57 9.73 -10.95
C ASN A 92 -1.74 10.68 -10.69
N ALA A 93 -2.75 10.27 -9.93
CA ALA A 93 -3.86 11.13 -9.50
C ALA A 93 -3.49 12.11 -8.37
N GLY A 94 -2.20 12.22 -8.04
CA GLY A 94 -1.66 13.13 -7.03
C GLY A 94 -1.58 12.51 -5.63
N PHE A 95 -1.17 11.26 -5.57
CA PHE A 95 -0.85 10.54 -4.35
C PHE A 95 0.60 10.05 -4.36
N VAL A 96 1.15 9.78 -3.20
CA VAL A 96 2.56 9.39 -2.99
C VAL A 96 2.63 8.11 -2.18
N ASP A 97 3.32 7.10 -2.71
CA ASP A 97 3.79 5.94 -1.94
C ASP A 97 4.93 6.40 -1.02
N THR A 98 4.64 6.49 0.27
CA THR A 98 5.55 7.12 1.25
C THR A 98 6.85 6.35 1.39
N TYR A 99 6.79 5.01 1.35
CA TYR A 99 7.99 4.19 1.46
C TYR A 99 8.88 4.35 0.22
N ARG A 100 8.34 4.27 -0.99
CA ARG A 100 9.13 4.45 -2.22
C ARG A 100 9.61 5.88 -2.42
N TYR A 101 8.90 6.86 -1.88
CA TYR A 101 9.39 8.24 -1.85
C TYR A 101 10.66 8.39 -1.00
N LYS A 102 10.72 7.75 0.18
CA LYS A 102 11.89 7.80 1.05
C LYS A 102 13.01 6.86 0.60
N TYR A 103 12.65 5.70 0.08
CA TYR A 103 13.55 4.59 -0.23
C TYR A 103 13.31 4.05 -1.65
N PRO A 104 13.60 4.84 -2.70
CA PRO A 104 13.22 4.51 -4.08
C PRO A 104 13.88 3.24 -4.61
N GLU A 105 15.12 2.96 -4.18
CA GLU A 105 15.94 1.86 -4.71
C GLU A 105 16.14 0.69 -3.72
N VAL A 106 15.51 0.76 -2.53
CA VAL A 106 15.72 -0.28 -1.51
C VAL A 106 14.97 -1.55 -1.88
N GLU A 107 15.71 -2.61 -2.12
CA GLU A 107 15.21 -3.95 -2.39
C GLU A 107 15.12 -4.81 -1.12
N GLY A 108 14.35 -5.91 -1.21
CA GLY A 108 14.30 -6.92 -0.14
C GLY A 108 13.57 -6.50 1.12
N LYS A 109 12.82 -5.39 1.07
CA LYS A 109 11.94 -4.94 2.15
C LYS A 109 10.49 -5.24 1.78
N TYR A 110 9.88 -6.14 2.53
CA TYR A 110 8.55 -6.69 2.28
C TYR A 110 7.69 -6.57 3.53
N SER A 111 6.37 -6.58 3.35
CA SER A 111 5.40 -6.49 4.44
C SER A 111 4.60 -7.79 4.64
N TRP A 112 4.65 -8.71 3.69
CA TRP A 112 3.94 -9.99 3.71
C TRP A 112 4.80 -11.15 3.21
N TRP A 113 4.64 -12.33 3.84
CA TRP A 113 5.27 -13.58 3.44
C TRP A 113 4.28 -14.73 3.59
N SER A 114 4.18 -15.57 2.57
CA SER A 114 3.39 -16.81 2.69
C SER A 114 3.87 -17.67 3.86
N TYR A 115 2.94 -18.29 4.57
CA TYR A 115 3.27 -19.32 5.59
C TYR A 115 3.93 -20.57 4.97
N MET A 116 3.81 -20.78 3.65
CA MET A 116 4.38 -21.94 2.99
C MET A 116 5.87 -21.76 2.70
N PHE A 117 6.58 -22.89 2.62
CA PHE A 117 7.97 -22.98 2.13
C PHE A 117 9.00 -22.16 2.93
N HIS A 118 8.72 -21.83 4.18
CA HIS A 118 9.61 -20.98 5.01
C HIS A 118 9.91 -19.62 4.34
N SER A 119 8.89 -19.02 3.74
CA SER A 119 9.05 -17.83 2.92
C SER A 119 9.63 -16.66 3.68
N ARG A 120 9.25 -16.46 4.96
CA ARG A 120 9.77 -15.35 5.78
C ARG A 120 11.25 -15.54 6.13
N GLU A 121 11.66 -16.74 6.47
CA GLU A 121 13.07 -17.08 6.77
C GLU A 121 13.99 -16.85 5.54
N LYS A 122 13.48 -17.11 4.35
CA LYS A 122 14.16 -16.91 3.06
C LYS A 122 14.01 -15.49 2.52
N ASN A 123 13.29 -14.64 3.22
CA ASN A 123 12.84 -13.33 2.75
C ASN A 123 12.23 -13.36 1.34
N ALA A 124 11.39 -14.38 1.06
CA ALA A 124 10.63 -14.50 -0.17
C ALA A 124 9.25 -13.83 0.02
N GLY A 125 9.25 -12.53 0.18
CA GLY A 125 8.10 -11.71 0.54
C GLY A 125 7.64 -10.77 -0.57
N TRP A 126 6.57 -10.03 -0.24
CA TRP A 126 5.93 -9.01 -1.05
C TRP A 126 5.66 -7.78 -0.21
N ARG A 127 5.82 -6.60 -0.77
CA ARG A 127 5.39 -5.34 -0.17
C ARG A 127 3.99 -5.01 -0.69
N ILE A 128 2.98 -5.28 0.13
CA ILE A 128 1.57 -5.09 -0.21
C ILE A 128 0.81 -4.22 0.78
N ASP A 129 1.42 -3.89 1.92
CA ASP A 129 0.91 -2.96 2.90
C ASP A 129 1.54 -1.59 2.70
N TYR A 130 0.72 -0.54 2.70
CA TYR A 130 1.15 0.80 2.31
C TYR A 130 0.64 1.88 3.25
N PHE A 131 1.40 2.98 3.28
CA PHE A 131 0.88 4.31 3.51
C PHE A 131 0.99 5.12 2.22
N ILE A 132 -0.16 5.57 1.73
CA ILE A 132 -0.29 6.44 0.56
C ILE A 132 -0.83 7.77 1.04
N VAL A 133 -0.19 8.88 0.68
CA VAL A 133 -0.62 10.20 1.11
C VAL A 133 -0.91 11.11 -0.08
N SER A 134 -1.77 12.13 0.13
CA SER A 134 -1.95 13.20 -0.84
C SER A 134 -0.61 13.90 -1.12
N GLU A 135 -0.36 14.29 -2.35
CA GLU A 135 0.90 14.89 -2.80
C GLU A 135 1.30 16.13 -1.99
N ASN A 136 0.33 16.91 -1.52
CA ASN A 136 0.58 18.08 -0.66
C ASN A 136 1.15 17.74 0.73
N LEU A 137 1.16 16.47 1.13
CA LEU A 137 1.83 15.98 2.34
C LEU A 137 3.25 15.48 2.08
N LYS A 138 3.70 15.45 0.84
CA LYS A 138 4.98 14.89 0.42
C LYS A 138 6.15 15.42 1.24
N ASP A 139 6.24 16.75 1.38
CA ASP A 139 7.31 17.40 2.13
C ASP A 139 7.16 17.29 3.66
N LYS A 140 6.07 16.69 4.12
CA LYS A 140 5.78 16.41 5.53
C LYS A 140 6.16 14.99 5.95
N ILE A 141 6.57 14.14 5.00
CA ILE A 141 6.98 12.77 5.29
C ILE A 141 8.38 12.82 5.93
N GLU A 142 8.43 12.53 7.23
CA GLU A 142 9.70 12.40 7.96
C GLU A 142 10.33 11.04 7.70
N ASP A 143 9.57 9.97 7.87
CA ASP A 143 10.00 8.60 7.61
C ASP A 143 8.84 7.68 7.25
N ALA A 144 9.17 6.54 6.64
CA ALA A 144 8.24 5.46 6.33
C ALA A 144 8.96 4.12 6.54
N LYS A 145 8.42 3.26 7.41
CA LYS A 145 9.11 2.04 7.84
C LYS A 145 8.29 0.79 7.57
N ILE A 146 9.00 -0.29 7.32
CA ILE A 146 8.47 -1.65 7.29
C ILE A 146 9.13 -2.37 8.46
N LEU A 147 8.35 -2.75 9.47
CA LEU A 147 8.83 -3.32 10.72
C LEU A 147 8.92 -4.85 10.58
N ASP A 148 9.80 -5.29 9.69
CA ASP A 148 9.94 -6.69 9.26
C ASP A 148 10.53 -7.64 10.33
N ASP A 149 11.03 -7.08 11.44
CA ASP A 149 11.46 -7.78 12.64
C ASP A 149 10.31 -8.11 13.61
N ILE A 150 9.11 -7.56 13.41
CA ILE A 150 7.93 -7.87 14.21
C ILE A 150 7.22 -9.10 13.65
N TYR A 151 7.05 -10.11 14.51
CA TYR A 151 6.44 -11.40 14.19
C TYR A 151 5.05 -11.52 14.81
N GLY A 152 4.29 -12.57 14.45
CA GLY A 152 2.96 -12.89 14.99
C GLY A 152 1.88 -12.97 13.91
N SER A 153 2.19 -12.58 12.68
CA SER A 153 1.34 -12.68 11.50
C SER A 153 2.19 -12.99 10.27
N ASP A 154 1.57 -13.34 9.15
CA ASP A 154 2.17 -13.38 7.81
C ASP A 154 2.43 -11.98 7.24
N HIS A 155 1.81 -10.94 7.83
CA HIS A 155 2.19 -9.53 7.62
C HIS A 155 3.08 -9.03 8.75
N CYS A 156 3.83 -7.97 8.49
CA CYS A 156 4.43 -7.13 9.52
C CYS A 156 3.81 -5.72 9.49
N PRO A 157 3.89 -4.96 10.60
CA PRO A 157 3.41 -3.59 10.63
C PRO A 157 4.19 -2.69 9.68
N VAL A 158 3.52 -1.68 9.15
CA VAL A 158 4.13 -0.53 8.48
C VAL A 158 3.88 0.74 9.28
N GLU A 159 4.81 1.67 9.24
CA GLU A 159 4.77 2.92 10.02
C GLU A 159 5.02 4.12 9.10
N LEU A 160 4.34 5.21 9.38
CA LEU A 160 4.54 6.50 8.72
C LEU A 160 4.69 7.61 9.75
N ASP A 161 5.79 8.33 9.68
CA ASP A 161 6.06 9.53 10.46
C ASP A 161 5.79 10.77 9.61
N LEU A 162 4.84 11.61 10.06
CA LEU A 162 4.47 12.87 9.41
C LEU A 162 4.65 14.06 10.35
N ASN A 163 5.28 15.10 9.87
CA ASN A 163 5.39 16.40 10.55
C ASN A 163 4.24 17.32 10.12
N ILE A 164 3.11 17.26 10.85
CA ILE A 164 1.87 17.99 10.55
C ILE A 164 1.27 18.63 11.79
#